data_d43c9baaa222b58aace1278b8c732da8
#
_entry.id   d43c9baaa222b58aace1278b8c732da8
#
_cell.length_a   1.000
_cell.length_b   1.000
_cell.length_c   1.000
_cell.angle_alpha   90.00
_cell.angle_beta   90.00
_cell.angle_gamma   90.00
#
_symmetry.space_group_name_H-M   'P 1'
#
loop_
_entity.id
_entity.type
_entity.pdbx_description
1 polymer ?
#
loop_
_entity_poly.entity_id
_entity_poly.type
_entity_poly.pdbx_seq_one_letter_code
_entity_poly.pdbx_strand_id
1 'polypeptide(L)'
;MQPAHLAEAAALLQSAPADSSAQPQPAAVLKFLGLMDPAGNIGLPPDERRQFARMLRMAARLDAVFPMRIPTAPGAAFFGARRIHGADGGLAGAGAARQSDYAGLADGLAQAFCACIGEAAEHDAMFLRRRDSRISPHGTLPLLDDDLRAAGNIDADLILREAGGSARPAPRSSTGYAAGPTLAEAAMRALLECIERHAVSLWFNRVRKPVFMIAAGQTLQRIMRLRGEAAPPCHLLRLTHDIAGAPAAAAYSISAQGSLAIGYGCALSADEAALKAVRELCQGEFALHLESRASSADAKPFTSRSRMFSQNADLFQTAHDDSGPVRRHKDLPGLCAALDRRVRFADLSLSEDSVPVACALVDGLRDIAGEFGPGQTGPL
;
A
#
# COMPACT_ATOMS: atom_id res chain seq x y z
N MET A 1 -7.56 1.28 19.30
CA MET A 1 -6.95 2.46 19.98
C MET A 1 -7.94 3.62 19.85
N GLN A 2 -8.10 4.42 20.90
CA GLN A 2 -9.04 5.56 20.90
C GLN A 2 -8.42 6.75 20.14
N PRO A 3 -9.18 7.47 19.31
CA PRO A 3 -8.67 8.63 18.54
C PRO A 3 -8.00 9.71 19.40
N ALA A 4 -8.59 10.04 20.55
CA ALA A 4 -8.03 11.02 21.48
C ALA A 4 -6.62 10.63 21.96
N HIS A 5 -6.42 9.38 22.37
CA HIS A 5 -5.11 8.88 22.82
C HIS A 5 -4.06 8.88 21.70
N LEU A 6 -4.49 8.66 20.44
CA LEU A 6 -3.59 8.75 19.28
C LEU A 6 -3.14 10.20 19.03
N ALA A 7 -4.04 11.18 19.15
CA ALA A 7 -3.72 12.59 19.00
C ALA A 7 -2.76 13.08 20.11
N GLU A 8 -3.02 12.68 21.35
CA GLU A 8 -2.16 12.99 22.51
C GLU A 8 -0.78 12.31 22.41
N ALA A 9 -0.72 11.07 21.93
CA ALA A 9 0.54 10.37 21.67
C ALA A 9 1.37 11.06 20.57
N ALA A 10 0.71 11.63 19.54
CA ALA A 10 1.39 12.44 18.52
C ALA A 10 2.00 13.72 19.12
N ALA A 11 1.30 14.39 20.03
CA ALA A 11 1.80 15.57 20.72
C ALA A 11 2.98 15.21 21.62
N LEU A 12 2.91 14.09 22.35
CA LEU A 12 3.98 13.60 23.22
C LEU A 12 5.27 13.29 22.44
N LEU A 13 5.17 12.73 21.24
CA LEU A 13 6.34 12.50 20.38
C LEU A 13 7.05 13.78 19.93
N GLN A 14 6.32 14.89 19.85
CA GLN A 14 6.85 16.18 19.38
C GLN A 14 7.32 17.08 20.51
N SER A 15 6.81 16.91 21.72
CA SER A 15 7.30 17.62 22.89
C SER A 15 8.73 17.15 23.22
N ALA A 16 9.64 18.08 23.48
CA ALA A 16 10.92 17.75 24.10
C ALA A 16 10.66 16.98 25.41
N PRO A 17 11.60 16.15 25.91
CA PRO A 17 11.42 15.42 27.15
C PRO A 17 11.29 16.44 28.33
N ALA A 18 10.08 16.93 28.53
CA ALA A 18 9.70 17.63 29.73
C ALA A 18 9.17 16.56 30.70
N ASP A 19 9.52 16.72 31.95
CA ASP A 19 9.17 15.88 33.09
C ASP A 19 7.98 14.92 32.88
N SER A 20 8.23 13.66 33.13
CA SER A 20 7.41 12.49 32.86
C SER A 20 6.09 12.39 33.65
N SER A 21 5.33 13.47 33.74
CA SER A 21 3.90 13.44 34.13
C SER A 21 2.98 13.06 32.95
N ALA A 22 3.54 12.38 31.92
CA ALA A 22 2.77 11.94 30.77
C ALA A 22 1.56 11.13 31.21
N GLN A 23 0.38 11.53 30.72
CA GLN A 23 -0.86 10.77 30.94
C GLN A 23 -0.63 9.31 30.55
N PRO A 24 -1.10 8.33 31.36
CA PRO A 24 -0.73 6.93 31.19
C PRO A 24 -1.17 6.34 29.85
N GLN A 25 -2.23 6.83 29.25
CA GLN A 25 -2.80 6.28 28.02
C GLN A 25 -2.04 6.64 26.74
N PRO A 26 -1.61 7.90 26.46
CA PRO A 26 -0.75 8.22 25.32
C PRO A 26 0.59 7.47 25.37
N ALA A 27 1.21 7.39 26.55
CA ALA A 27 2.42 6.62 26.76
C ALA A 27 2.21 5.11 26.48
N ALA A 28 1.05 4.55 26.85
CA ALA A 28 0.71 3.15 26.56
C ALA A 28 0.62 2.89 25.05
N VAL A 29 0.08 3.82 24.26
CA VAL A 29 0.06 3.72 22.78
C VAL A 29 1.49 3.66 22.24
N LEU A 30 2.37 4.56 22.68
CA LEU A 30 3.75 4.60 22.22
C LEU A 30 4.54 3.34 22.62
N LYS A 31 4.36 2.86 23.86
CA LYS A 31 4.95 1.60 24.34
C LYS A 31 4.45 0.40 23.55
N PHE A 32 3.14 0.33 23.29
CA PHE A 32 2.56 -0.74 22.49
C PHE A 32 3.12 -0.79 21.07
N LEU A 33 3.33 0.38 20.44
CA LEU A 33 3.95 0.47 19.12
C LEU A 33 5.46 0.26 19.12
N GLY A 34 6.10 0.18 20.32
CA GLY A 34 7.55 0.08 20.43
C GLY A 34 8.31 1.39 20.17
N LEU A 35 7.62 2.53 20.21
CA LEU A 35 8.19 3.87 20.01
C LEU A 35 8.70 4.50 21.31
N MET A 36 8.34 3.93 22.44
CA MET A 36 8.76 4.31 23.78
C MET A 36 9.16 3.04 24.55
N ASP A 37 10.26 3.08 25.27
CA ASP A 37 10.69 1.97 26.11
C ASP A 37 9.83 1.83 27.40
N PRO A 38 9.96 0.74 28.17
CA PRO A 38 9.23 0.58 29.43
C PRO A 38 9.51 1.68 30.46
N ALA A 39 10.70 2.28 30.43
CA ALA A 39 11.10 3.38 31.35
C ALA A 39 10.51 4.75 30.95
N GLY A 40 9.94 4.85 29.73
CA GLY A 40 9.30 6.06 29.23
C GLY A 40 10.19 6.89 28.29
N ASN A 41 11.35 6.36 27.87
CA ASN A 41 12.24 7.08 26.95
C ASN A 41 11.85 6.84 25.49
N ILE A 42 11.94 7.90 24.68
CA ILE A 42 11.73 7.85 23.23
C ILE A 42 13.10 7.91 22.57
N GLY A 43 13.60 6.74 22.13
CA GLY A 43 14.92 6.61 21.48
C GLY A 43 14.96 6.99 19.99
N LEU A 44 13.89 7.55 19.44
CA LEU A 44 13.78 7.88 18.02
C LEU A 44 14.48 9.20 17.67
N PRO A 45 15.16 9.27 16.50
CA PRO A 45 15.64 10.53 15.92
C PRO A 45 14.51 11.54 15.69
N PRO A 46 14.80 12.85 15.66
CA PRO A 46 13.76 13.88 15.47
C PRO A 46 12.91 13.71 14.20
N ASP A 47 13.51 13.26 13.09
CA ASP A 47 12.79 13.04 11.83
C ASP A 47 11.82 11.89 11.92
N GLU A 48 12.21 10.76 12.53
CA GLU A 48 11.33 9.63 12.76
C GLU A 48 10.20 10.00 13.74
N ARG A 49 10.49 10.79 14.78
CA ARG A 49 9.44 11.31 15.68
C ARG A 49 8.40 12.12 14.91
N ARG A 50 8.84 13.01 14.00
CA ARG A 50 7.94 13.79 13.15
C ARG A 50 7.07 12.88 12.26
N GLN A 51 7.69 11.87 11.65
CA GLN A 51 7.00 10.89 10.82
C GLN A 51 5.91 10.15 11.62
N PHE A 52 6.27 9.56 12.75
CA PHE A 52 5.29 8.83 13.57
C PHE A 52 4.20 9.76 14.13
N ALA A 53 4.52 10.99 14.48
CA ALA A 53 3.52 11.97 14.90
C ALA A 53 2.52 12.29 13.78
N ARG A 54 2.96 12.40 12.52
CA ARG A 54 2.06 12.53 11.36
C ARG A 54 1.13 11.32 11.21
N MET A 55 1.69 10.10 11.33
CA MET A 55 0.90 8.85 11.26
C MET A 55 -0.12 8.77 12.41
N LEU A 56 0.25 9.11 13.63
CA LEU A 56 -0.67 9.13 14.78
C LEU A 56 -1.77 10.17 14.62
N ARG A 57 -1.48 11.37 14.11
CA ARG A 57 -2.49 12.39 13.79
C ARG A 57 -3.46 11.90 12.71
N MET A 58 -2.96 11.24 11.66
CA MET A 58 -3.82 10.64 10.64
C MET A 58 -4.70 9.56 11.23
N ALA A 59 -4.13 8.67 12.05
CA ALA A 59 -4.86 7.59 12.74
C ALA A 59 -5.96 8.14 13.66
N ALA A 60 -5.72 9.28 14.35
CA ALA A 60 -6.71 9.95 15.19
C ALA A 60 -7.94 10.48 14.43
N ARG A 61 -7.89 10.56 13.10
CA ARG A 61 -9.01 10.96 12.24
C ARG A 61 -9.86 9.78 11.76
N LEU A 62 -9.48 8.56 12.10
CA LEU A 62 -10.18 7.34 11.75
C LEU A 62 -11.13 6.92 12.88
N ASP A 63 -12.22 6.25 12.54
CA ASP A 63 -13.21 5.80 13.54
C ASP A 63 -12.70 4.65 14.39
N ALA A 64 -11.85 3.80 13.81
CA ALA A 64 -11.22 2.70 14.53
C ALA A 64 -9.84 2.38 13.98
N VAL A 65 -8.89 2.08 14.89
CA VAL A 65 -7.56 1.52 14.56
C VAL A 65 -7.29 0.41 15.57
N PHE A 66 -7.01 -0.79 15.09
CA PHE A 66 -6.88 -1.97 15.95
C PHE A 66 -5.86 -2.96 15.39
N PRO A 67 -5.07 -3.59 16.28
CA PRO A 67 -4.22 -4.71 15.90
C PRO A 67 -5.07 -5.97 15.68
N MET A 68 -4.64 -6.79 14.74
CA MET A 68 -5.25 -8.09 14.47
C MET A 68 -4.19 -9.19 14.44
N ARG A 69 -4.63 -10.45 14.57
CA ARG A 69 -3.77 -11.61 14.40
C ARG A 69 -4.21 -12.39 13.16
N ILE A 70 -3.23 -12.75 12.34
CA ILE A 70 -3.45 -13.56 11.15
C ILE A 70 -3.07 -15.01 11.49
N PRO A 71 -4.00 -15.98 11.44
CA PRO A 71 -3.68 -17.38 11.78
C PRO A 71 -2.59 -17.99 10.91
N THR A 72 -2.55 -17.66 9.61
CA THR A 72 -1.56 -18.15 8.64
C THR A 72 -0.25 -17.36 8.64
N ALA A 73 -0.17 -16.25 9.39
CA ALA A 73 1.02 -15.42 9.51
C ALA A 73 1.23 -14.94 10.96
N PRO A 74 1.44 -15.85 11.93
CA PRO A 74 1.53 -15.52 13.35
C PRO A 74 2.76 -14.69 13.70
N GLY A 75 3.78 -14.67 12.87
CA GLY A 75 4.98 -13.87 13.05
C GLY A 75 4.88 -12.46 12.47
N ALA A 76 3.76 -12.14 11.81
CA ALA A 76 3.50 -10.81 11.29
C ALA A 76 2.72 -9.95 12.28
N ALA A 77 3.08 -8.67 12.36
CA ALA A 77 2.21 -7.67 12.94
C ALA A 77 1.19 -7.21 11.88
N PHE A 78 -0.06 -7.06 12.30
CA PHE A 78 -1.14 -6.65 11.41
C PHE A 78 -2.04 -5.61 12.08
N PHE A 79 -2.33 -4.53 11.37
CA PHE A 79 -3.28 -3.51 11.78
C PHE A 79 -4.42 -3.40 10.78
N GLY A 80 -5.63 -3.23 11.31
CA GLY A 80 -6.79 -2.76 10.58
C GLY A 80 -7.18 -1.36 11.02
N ALA A 81 -7.74 -0.59 10.11
CA ALA A 81 -8.33 0.69 10.41
C ALA A 81 -9.64 0.87 9.62
N ARG A 82 -10.52 1.70 10.15
CA ARG A 82 -11.83 1.96 9.57
C ARG A 82 -12.14 3.45 9.57
N ARG A 83 -12.76 3.90 8.49
CA ARG A 83 -13.37 5.22 8.39
C ARG A 83 -14.81 5.10 7.89
N ILE A 84 -15.71 5.76 8.60
CA ILE A 84 -17.12 5.89 8.23
C ILE A 84 -17.31 7.30 7.68
N HIS A 85 -17.63 7.40 6.39
CA HIS A 85 -17.91 8.67 5.75
C HIS A 85 -19.37 9.03 6.01
N GLY A 86 -19.61 9.97 6.94
CA GLY A 86 -20.96 10.41 7.30
C GLY A 86 -21.63 11.24 6.21
N ALA A 87 -22.95 11.29 6.22
CA ALA A 87 -23.77 12.12 5.30
C ALA A 87 -23.49 13.63 5.42
N ASP A 88 -22.88 14.10 6.52
CA ASP A 88 -22.78 15.50 6.89
C ASP A 88 -21.44 16.17 6.54
N GLY A 89 -20.47 15.44 5.99
CA GLY A 89 -19.08 15.90 5.96
C GLY A 89 -18.37 15.93 4.62
N GLY A 90 -18.95 16.42 3.56
CA GLY A 90 -18.16 16.92 2.42
C GLY A 90 -17.50 15.88 1.48
N LEU A 91 -17.69 14.57 1.67
CA LEU A 91 -17.28 13.52 0.72
C LEU A 91 -18.46 12.62 0.30
N ALA A 92 -19.64 12.74 0.89
CA ALA A 92 -20.83 12.00 0.48
C ALA A 92 -21.94 12.97 0.09
N GLY A 93 -22.34 12.96 -1.17
CA GLY A 93 -23.68 13.40 -1.55
C GLY A 93 -24.72 12.56 -0.79
N ALA A 94 -25.97 13.01 -0.69
CA ALA A 94 -27.06 12.41 0.06
C ALA A 94 -27.27 10.90 -0.27
N GLY A 95 -26.44 10.05 0.29
CA GLY A 95 -26.41 8.59 0.12
C GLY A 95 -26.02 7.91 1.43
N ALA A 96 -26.23 6.59 1.50
CA ALA A 96 -25.88 5.78 2.66
C ALA A 96 -24.41 6.00 3.09
N ALA A 97 -24.17 6.00 4.40
CA ALA A 97 -22.84 6.10 4.97
C ALA A 97 -21.90 5.07 4.29
N ARG A 98 -20.79 5.53 3.74
CA ARG A 98 -19.78 4.67 3.12
C ARG A 98 -18.73 4.33 4.16
N GLN A 99 -18.34 3.07 4.18
CA GLN A 99 -17.24 2.58 5.01
C GLN A 99 -16.03 2.32 4.13
N SER A 100 -14.87 2.74 4.60
CA SER A 100 -13.56 2.35 4.05
C SER A 100 -12.79 1.61 5.13
N ASP A 101 -12.27 0.45 4.78
CA ASP A 101 -11.41 -0.37 5.64
C ASP A 101 -9.99 -0.36 5.05
N TYR A 102 -9.00 -0.27 5.93
CA TYR A 102 -7.58 -0.21 5.59
C TYR A 102 -6.83 -1.29 6.34
N ALA A 103 -5.72 -1.75 5.79
CA ALA A 103 -4.94 -2.83 6.37
C ALA A 103 -3.44 -2.58 6.21
N GLY A 104 -2.64 -3.05 7.15
CA GLY A 104 -1.19 -2.97 7.07
C GLY A 104 -0.52 -4.15 7.77
N LEU A 105 0.40 -4.81 7.08
CA LEU A 105 1.14 -5.95 7.57
C LEU A 105 2.63 -5.71 7.44
N ALA A 106 3.38 -6.02 8.51
CA ALA A 106 4.84 -5.93 8.53
C ALA A 106 5.45 -6.88 9.56
N ASP A 107 6.78 -6.90 9.62
CA ASP A 107 7.54 -7.69 10.58
C ASP A 107 7.42 -7.15 12.03
N GLY A 108 7.06 -5.86 12.20
CA GLY A 108 6.94 -5.20 13.48
C GLY A 108 5.71 -4.30 13.60
N LEU A 109 5.27 -4.04 14.85
CA LEU A 109 4.04 -3.30 15.14
C LEU A 109 4.05 -1.88 14.57
N ALA A 110 5.13 -1.12 14.76
CA ALA A 110 5.24 0.25 14.24
C ALA A 110 5.16 0.30 12.72
N GLN A 111 5.84 -0.64 12.04
CA GLN A 111 5.81 -0.70 10.57
C GLN A 111 4.44 -1.12 10.04
N ALA A 112 3.78 -2.09 10.67
CA ALA A 112 2.43 -2.51 10.29
C ALA A 112 1.40 -1.40 10.53
N PHE A 113 1.53 -0.66 11.63
CA PHE A 113 0.73 0.54 11.90
C PHE A 113 0.94 1.58 10.80
N CYS A 114 2.20 1.92 10.47
CA CYS A 114 2.51 2.88 9.42
C CYS A 114 1.99 2.43 8.04
N ALA A 115 2.06 1.14 7.71
CA ALA A 115 1.51 0.62 6.46
C ALA A 115 -0.01 0.82 6.39
N CYS A 116 -0.74 0.47 7.45
CA CYS A 116 -2.19 0.63 7.54
C CYS A 116 -2.62 2.11 7.46
N ILE A 117 -1.93 2.99 8.19
CA ILE A 117 -2.25 4.43 8.21
C ILE A 117 -1.80 5.12 6.91
N GLY A 118 -0.74 4.62 6.28
CA GLY A 118 -0.30 5.05 4.95
C GLY A 118 -1.39 4.83 3.90
N GLU A 119 -1.97 3.64 3.85
CA GLU A 119 -3.10 3.32 2.95
C GLU A 119 -4.30 4.24 3.19
N ALA A 120 -4.62 4.53 4.44
CA ALA A 120 -5.67 5.49 4.77
C ALA A 120 -5.34 6.93 4.30
N ALA A 121 -4.06 7.34 4.40
CA ALA A 121 -3.61 8.64 3.92
C ALA A 121 -3.65 8.74 2.39
N GLU A 122 -3.23 7.70 1.68
CA GLU A 122 -3.34 7.60 0.22
C GLU A 122 -4.78 7.76 -0.23
N HIS A 123 -5.68 6.99 0.37
CA HIS A 123 -7.10 7.07 0.07
C HIS A 123 -7.68 8.47 0.34
N ASP A 124 -7.32 9.09 1.47
CA ASP A 124 -7.78 10.44 1.82
C ASP A 124 -7.25 11.51 0.84
N ALA A 125 -6.03 11.31 0.32
CA ALA A 125 -5.38 12.20 -0.63
C ALA A 125 -5.95 12.12 -2.05
N MET A 126 -6.52 10.97 -2.44
CA MET A 126 -7.12 10.77 -3.76
C MET A 126 -8.39 11.58 -3.99
N PHE A 127 -9.06 12.05 -2.94
CA PHE A 127 -10.34 12.72 -3.08
C PHE A 127 -10.24 14.23 -3.10
N LEU A 128 -11.01 14.85 -3.98
CA LEU A 128 -11.25 16.28 -4.03
C LEU A 128 -11.94 16.76 -2.74
N ARG A 129 -11.47 17.86 -2.20
CA ARG A 129 -12.06 18.55 -1.06
C ARG A 129 -12.76 19.83 -1.51
N ARG A 130 -13.78 20.26 -0.78
CA ARG A 130 -14.58 21.45 -1.10
C ARG A 130 -13.74 22.75 -1.25
N ARG A 131 -12.60 22.82 -0.54
CA ARG A 131 -11.60 23.90 -0.67
C ARG A 131 -10.23 23.24 -0.66
N ASP A 132 -9.86 22.68 -1.79
CA ASP A 132 -8.61 21.95 -1.90
C ASP A 132 -7.48 22.92 -2.25
N SER A 133 -6.62 23.21 -1.27
CA SER A 133 -5.47 24.11 -1.44
C SER A 133 -4.41 23.59 -2.40
N ARG A 134 -4.46 22.30 -2.77
CA ARG A 134 -3.56 21.70 -3.76
C ARG A 134 -3.88 22.16 -5.18
N ILE A 135 -5.13 22.54 -5.42
CA ILE A 135 -5.64 22.88 -6.75
C ILE A 135 -5.53 24.38 -6.99
N SER A 136 -4.92 24.75 -8.12
CA SER A 136 -4.86 26.13 -8.57
C SER A 136 -6.26 26.67 -8.90
N PRO A 137 -6.44 28.00 -8.99
CA PRO A 137 -7.70 28.62 -9.45
C PRO A 137 -8.15 28.13 -10.84
N HIS A 138 -7.24 27.59 -11.63
CA HIS A 138 -7.51 27.05 -12.97
C HIS A 138 -7.84 25.55 -12.98
N GLY A 139 -8.01 24.91 -11.80
CA GLY A 139 -8.35 23.49 -11.72
C GLY A 139 -7.18 22.54 -11.94
N THR A 140 -5.93 23.01 -11.82
CA THR A 140 -4.73 22.20 -12.07
C THR A 140 -3.94 21.93 -10.81
N LEU A 141 -3.18 20.81 -10.82
CA LEU A 141 -2.18 20.43 -9.83
C LEU A 141 -0.78 20.64 -10.41
N PRO A 142 0.21 21.07 -9.60
CA PRO A 142 1.60 21.13 -10.05
C PRO A 142 2.15 19.72 -10.27
N LEU A 143 2.86 19.57 -11.38
CA LEU A 143 3.68 18.39 -11.66
C LEU A 143 5.13 18.64 -11.26
N LEU A 144 5.78 17.58 -10.82
CA LEU A 144 7.18 17.53 -10.43
C LEU A 144 7.94 16.57 -11.34
N ASP A 145 9.22 16.85 -11.57
CA ASP A 145 10.16 15.95 -12.24
C ASP A 145 10.74 14.89 -11.27
N ASP A 146 11.76 14.17 -11.72
CA ASP A 146 12.48 13.15 -10.95
C ASP A 146 13.33 13.71 -9.80
N ASP A 147 13.71 14.99 -9.85
CA ASP A 147 14.32 15.73 -8.74
C ASP A 147 13.28 16.39 -7.82
N LEU A 148 11.99 16.15 -8.05
CA LEU A 148 10.83 16.75 -7.35
C LEU A 148 10.77 18.29 -7.50
N ARG A 149 11.24 18.81 -8.63
CA ARG A 149 11.12 20.23 -8.97
C ARG A 149 9.91 20.45 -9.88
N ALA A 150 9.40 21.67 -9.88
CA ALA A 150 8.25 22.03 -10.70
C ALA A 150 8.53 21.77 -12.20
N ALA A 151 7.67 20.99 -12.83
CA ALA A 151 7.82 20.51 -14.22
C ALA A 151 6.55 20.69 -15.08
N GLY A 152 5.63 21.56 -14.63
CA GLY A 152 4.38 21.86 -15.31
C GLY A 152 3.16 21.69 -14.43
N ASN A 153 2.01 21.53 -15.06
CA ASN A 153 0.73 21.34 -14.38
C ASN A 153 -0.08 20.22 -15.08
N ILE A 154 -1.00 19.63 -14.36
CA ILE A 154 -1.95 18.66 -14.85
C ILE A 154 -3.36 19.01 -14.37
N ASP A 155 -4.37 18.69 -15.16
CA ASP A 155 -5.78 18.83 -14.73
C ASP A 155 -6.03 17.94 -13.50
N ALA A 156 -6.56 18.54 -12.44
CA ALA A 156 -6.83 17.84 -11.20
C ALA A 156 -7.83 16.68 -11.37
N ASP A 157 -8.76 16.79 -12.32
CA ASP A 157 -9.76 15.76 -12.62
C ASP A 157 -9.13 14.47 -13.19
N LEU A 158 -7.88 14.52 -13.68
CA LEU A 158 -7.14 13.34 -14.13
C LEU A 158 -6.51 12.53 -12.99
N ILE A 159 -6.35 13.16 -11.83
CA ILE A 159 -5.69 12.57 -10.65
C ILE A 159 -6.68 12.41 -9.50
N LEU A 160 -7.44 13.45 -9.17
CA LEU A 160 -8.32 13.43 -8.00
C LEU A 160 -9.71 12.92 -8.35
N ARG A 161 -10.32 12.20 -7.42
CA ARG A 161 -11.67 11.64 -7.52
C ARG A 161 -12.68 12.55 -6.84
N GLU A 162 -13.84 12.75 -7.44
CA GLU A 162 -14.97 13.37 -6.73
C GLU A 162 -15.63 12.38 -5.79
N ALA A 163 -15.91 12.82 -4.57
CA ALA A 163 -16.75 12.07 -3.65
C ALA A 163 -18.21 12.11 -4.13
N GLY A 164 -18.83 10.96 -4.33
CA GLY A 164 -20.26 10.89 -4.66
C GLY A 164 -20.62 10.45 -6.08
N GLY A 165 -19.62 10.16 -6.92
CA GLY A 165 -19.88 9.58 -8.24
C GLY A 165 -20.50 10.59 -9.20
N SER A 166 -19.78 11.66 -9.47
CA SER A 166 -20.15 12.60 -10.53
C SER A 166 -20.19 11.90 -11.90
N ALA A 167 -20.88 12.50 -12.85
CA ALA A 167 -20.93 12.06 -14.24
C ALA A 167 -19.56 12.13 -14.97
N ARG A 168 -18.51 12.61 -14.30
CA ARG A 168 -17.15 12.67 -14.83
C ARG A 168 -16.47 11.30 -14.69
N PRO A 169 -15.70 10.85 -15.69
CA PRO A 169 -14.95 9.62 -15.58
C PRO A 169 -13.94 9.77 -14.44
N ALA A 170 -14.12 8.98 -13.37
CA ALA A 170 -13.12 8.89 -12.30
C ALA A 170 -11.75 8.47 -12.87
N PRO A 171 -10.63 8.89 -12.27
CA PRO A 171 -9.33 8.31 -12.58
C PRO A 171 -9.44 6.79 -12.59
N ARG A 172 -8.90 6.16 -13.63
CA ARG A 172 -9.21 4.77 -13.98
C ARG A 172 -8.77 3.76 -12.94
N SER A 173 -7.76 4.10 -12.12
CA SER A 173 -7.27 3.22 -11.05
C SER A 173 -6.68 3.99 -9.88
N SER A 174 -6.37 3.27 -8.79
CA SER A 174 -5.57 3.79 -7.67
C SER A 174 -4.07 3.57 -7.87
N THR A 175 -3.65 3.06 -9.02
CA THR A 175 -2.25 2.78 -9.33
C THR A 175 -1.41 4.05 -9.33
N GLY A 176 -0.25 3.96 -8.71
CA GLY A 176 0.70 5.05 -8.64
C GLY A 176 0.44 6.05 -7.53
N TYR A 177 -0.38 5.71 -6.52
CA TYR A 177 -0.55 6.54 -5.32
C TYR A 177 0.16 5.88 -4.15
N ALA A 178 1.05 6.60 -3.49
CA ALA A 178 1.72 6.06 -2.33
C ALA A 178 2.00 7.09 -1.25
N ALA A 179 1.89 6.65 0.00
CA ALA A 179 2.35 7.40 1.16
C ALA A 179 3.80 7.06 1.50
N GLY A 180 4.50 8.03 2.08
CA GLY A 180 5.89 7.84 2.52
C GLY A 180 6.28 8.73 3.70
N PRO A 181 7.42 8.44 4.34
CA PRO A 181 8.01 9.32 5.36
C PRO A 181 8.32 10.72 4.84
N THR A 182 8.78 10.78 3.59
CA THR A 182 9.07 12.00 2.84
C THR A 182 8.36 11.96 1.49
N LEU A 183 8.24 13.10 0.82
CA LEU A 183 7.69 13.16 -0.55
C LEU A 183 8.51 12.31 -1.54
N ALA A 184 9.83 12.30 -1.40
CA ALA A 184 10.72 11.50 -2.25
C ALA A 184 10.48 9.99 -2.10
N GLU A 185 10.28 9.52 -0.87
CA GLU A 185 9.96 8.12 -0.61
C GLU A 185 8.53 7.76 -1.05
N ALA A 186 7.57 8.68 -0.90
CA ALA A 186 6.23 8.54 -1.44
C ALA A 186 6.26 8.43 -2.97
N ALA A 187 6.98 9.31 -3.66
CA ALA A 187 7.18 9.29 -5.12
C ALA A 187 7.85 7.99 -5.60
N MET A 188 8.89 7.53 -4.89
CA MET A 188 9.55 6.25 -5.18
C MET A 188 8.58 5.07 -5.07
N ARG A 189 7.80 5.01 -4.00
CA ARG A 189 6.81 3.94 -3.79
C ARG A 189 5.71 3.97 -4.85
N ALA A 190 5.22 5.16 -5.18
CA ALA A 190 4.23 5.37 -6.23
C ALA A 190 4.75 4.89 -7.60
N LEU A 191 6.01 5.18 -7.94
CA LEU A 191 6.64 4.70 -9.17
C LEU A 191 6.81 3.17 -9.17
N LEU A 192 7.26 2.60 -8.05
CA LEU A 192 7.40 1.15 -7.91
C LEU A 192 6.04 0.44 -8.03
N GLU A 193 4.96 1.04 -7.57
CA GLU A 193 3.61 0.49 -7.78
C GLU A 193 3.21 0.53 -9.26
N CYS A 194 3.48 1.62 -9.99
CA CYS A 194 3.25 1.67 -11.43
C CYS A 194 3.98 0.53 -12.16
N ILE A 195 5.25 0.27 -11.80
CA ILE A 195 6.04 -0.81 -12.38
C ILE A 195 5.47 -2.18 -12.00
N GLU A 196 5.06 -2.36 -10.74
CA GLU A 196 4.41 -3.58 -10.26
C GLU A 196 3.16 -3.91 -11.08
N ARG A 197 2.27 -2.95 -11.23
CA ARG A 197 1.02 -3.11 -11.98
C ARG A 197 1.29 -3.38 -13.46
N HIS A 198 2.29 -2.73 -14.05
CA HIS A 198 2.73 -3.03 -15.40
C HIS A 198 3.23 -4.49 -15.53
N ALA A 199 4.10 -4.95 -14.64
CA ALA A 199 4.61 -6.32 -14.67
C ALA A 199 3.48 -7.35 -14.49
N VAL A 200 2.55 -7.09 -13.57
CA VAL A 200 1.36 -7.94 -13.37
C VAL A 200 0.47 -7.95 -14.60
N SER A 201 0.24 -6.80 -15.26
CA SER A 201 -0.52 -6.72 -16.51
C SER A 201 0.14 -7.54 -17.64
N LEU A 202 1.45 -7.45 -17.80
CA LEU A 202 2.17 -8.26 -18.80
C LEU A 202 2.02 -9.76 -18.54
N TRP A 203 2.03 -10.17 -17.28
CA TRP A 203 1.82 -11.56 -16.88
C TRP A 203 0.38 -12.02 -17.15
N PHE A 204 -0.61 -11.31 -16.63
CA PHE A 204 -2.03 -11.69 -16.80
C PHE A 204 -2.48 -11.73 -18.25
N ASN A 205 -1.96 -10.84 -19.09
CA ASN A 205 -2.24 -10.82 -20.52
C ASN A 205 -1.35 -11.78 -21.33
N ARG A 206 -0.57 -12.64 -20.67
CA ARG A 206 0.31 -13.63 -21.30
C ARG A 206 1.35 -13.05 -22.26
N VAL A 207 1.65 -11.75 -22.11
CA VAL A 207 2.72 -11.08 -22.89
C VAL A 207 4.09 -11.54 -22.41
N ARG A 208 4.23 -11.76 -21.09
CA ARG A 208 5.45 -12.25 -20.47
C ARG A 208 5.14 -13.41 -19.53
N LYS A 209 5.95 -14.47 -19.59
CA LYS A 209 5.89 -15.57 -18.63
C LYS A 209 6.70 -15.22 -17.38
N PRO A 210 6.23 -15.58 -16.18
CA PRO A 210 7.02 -15.42 -14.96
C PRO A 210 8.13 -16.44 -14.91
N VAL A 211 9.11 -16.21 -14.04
CA VAL A 211 10.20 -17.15 -13.74
C VAL A 211 10.05 -17.62 -12.30
N PHE A 212 10.27 -18.90 -12.08
CA PHE A 212 10.24 -19.45 -10.72
C PHE A 212 11.34 -18.80 -9.87
N MET A 213 11.00 -18.39 -8.66
CA MET A 213 11.92 -17.72 -7.74
C MET A 213 12.09 -18.55 -6.49
N ILE A 214 13.34 -18.76 -6.08
CA ILE A 214 13.68 -19.43 -4.83
C ILE A 214 14.21 -18.38 -3.86
N ALA A 215 13.49 -18.18 -2.75
CA ALA A 215 14.02 -17.39 -1.65
C ALA A 215 15.15 -18.16 -0.95
N ALA A 216 16.23 -17.47 -0.62
CA ALA A 216 17.38 -18.05 0.05
C ALA A 216 17.86 -17.16 1.22
N GLY A 217 18.70 -17.72 2.09
CA GLY A 217 19.36 -16.98 3.15
C GLY A 217 18.39 -16.24 4.08
N GLN A 218 18.66 -14.96 4.31
CA GLN A 218 17.85 -14.11 5.20
C GLN A 218 16.42 -13.90 4.72
N THR A 219 16.20 -13.82 3.41
CA THR A 219 14.86 -13.65 2.83
C THR A 219 13.98 -14.85 3.14
N LEU A 220 14.49 -16.07 2.94
CA LEU A 220 13.77 -17.28 3.32
C LEU A 220 13.45 -17.32 4.81
N GLN A 221 14.42 -16.98 5.67
CA GLN A 221 14.20 -16.94 7.12
C GLN A 221 13.14 -15.91 7.53
N ARG A 222 13.07 -14.76 6.87
CA ARG A 222 12.03 -13.76 7.12
C ARG A 222 10.66 -14.27 6.68
N ILE A 223 10.56 -14.91 5.51
CA ILE A 223 9.32 -15.51 5.04
C ILE A 223 8.82 -16.58 6.01
N MET A 224 9.70 -17.48 6.45
CA MET A 224 9.36 -18.52 7.41
C MET A 224 8.90 -17.95 8.76
N ARG A 225 9.54 -16.88 9.23
CA ARG A 225 9.11 -16.22 10.48
C ARG A 225 7.75 -15.53 10.34
N LEU A 226 7.46 -14.92 9.19
CA LEU A 226 6.16 -14.28 8.94
C LEU A 226 5.04 -15.33 8.90
N ARG A 227 5.28 -16.41 8.16
CA ARG A 227 4.29 -17.47 7.91
C ARG A 227 4.47 -18.60 8.92
N GLY A 228 3.44 -18.96 9.65
CA GLY A 228 3.49 -20.12 10.54
C GLY A 228 3.52 -21.44 9.78
N GLU A 229 3.84 -22.51 10.48
CA GLU A 229 3.87 -23.88 9.93
C GLU A 229 2.52 -24.34 9.37
N ALA A 230 1.41 -23.80 9.89
CA ALA A 230 0.06 -24.11 9.43
C ALA A 230 -0.34 -23.35 8.14
N ALA A 231 0.50 -22.43 7.64
CA ALA A 231 0.21 -21.71 6.42
C ALA A 231 0.31 -22.62 5.19
N PRO A 232 -0.53 -22.43 4.16
CA PRO A 232 -0.39 -23.15 2.90
C PRO A 232 1.00 -22.93 2.28
N PRO A 233 1.53 -23.87 1.48
CA PRO A 233 2.79 -23.66 0.76
C PRO A 233 2.77 -22.35 -0.03
N CYS A 234 3.84 -21.56 0.09
CA CYS A 234 4.02 -20.30 -0.63
C CYS A 234 4.94 -20.52 -1.82
N HIS A 235 4.47 -20.14 -2.99
CA HIS A 235 5.23 -20.16 -4.24
C HIS A 235 5.58 -18.74 -4.63
N LEU A 236 6.82 -18.52 -5.08
CA LEU A 236 7.32 -17.23 -5.53
C LEU A 236 7.59 -17.24 -7.02
N LEU A 237 7.17 -16.18 -7.68
CA LEU A 237 7.41 -15.92 -9.09
C LEU A 237 8.09 -14.57 -9.24
N ARG A 238 9.14 -14.48 -10.04
CA ARG A 238 9.64 -13.22 -10.55
C ARG A 238 8.85 -12.84 -11.79
N LEU A 239 8.21 -11.70 -11.77
CA LEU A 239 7.49 -11.18 -12.92
C LEU A 239 8.45 -10.47 -13.86
N THR A 240 8.48 -10.90 -15.12
CA THR A 240 9.39 -10.35 -16.12
C THR A 240 8.78 -9.13 -16.82
N HIS A 241 9.55 -8.06 -16.93
CA HIS A 241 9.18 -6.83 -17.61
C HIS A 241 10.42 -6.15 -18.21
N ASP A 242 10.24 -5.07 -18.94
CA ASP A 242 11.28 -4.35 -19.70
C ASP A 242 12.02 -3.27 -18.89
N ILE A 243 11.63 -3.04 -17.63
CA ILE A 243 12.20 -1.98 -16.79
C ILE A 243 13.34 -2.55 -15.94
N ALA A 244 14.53 -2.04 -16.14
CA ALA A 244 15.70 -2.47 -15.38
C ALA A 244 15.69 -1.87 -13.95
N GLY A 245 16.17 -2.64 -12.98
CA GLY A 245 16.47 -2.14 -11.63
C GLY A 245 15.30 -2.05 -10.65
N ALA A 246 14.11 -2.45 -11.06
CA ALA A 246 12.94 -2.54 -10.19
C ALA A 246 12.30 -3.94 -10.31
N PRO A 247 12.90 -4.99 -9.74
CA PRO A 247 12.36 -6.33 -9.82
C PRO A 247 10.94 -6.40 -9.24
N ALA A 248 10.06 -7.09 -9.96
CA ALA A 248 8.70 -7.39 -9.53
C ALA A 248 8.54 -8.87 -9.21
N ALA A 249 7.76 -9.19 -8.19
CA ALA A 249 7.49 -10.54 -7.74
C ALA A 249 6.00 -10.76 -7.52
N ALA A 250 5.56 -12.01 -7.66
CA ALA A 250 4.28 -12.47 -7.15
C ALA A 250 4.52 -13.61 -6.16
N ALA A 251 3.72 -13.64 -5.10
CA ALA A 251 3.64 -14.75 -4.17
C ALA A 251 2.23 -15.32 -4.22
N TYR A 252 2.08 -16.64 -4.27
CA TYR A 252 0.76 -17.26 -4.23
C TYR A 252 0.73 -18.51 -3.37
N SER A 253 -0.44 -18.83 -2.87
CA SER A 253 -0.75 -20.05 -2.16
C SER A 253 -2.13 -20.56 -2.55
N ILE A 254 -2.33 -21.85 -2.39
CA ILE A 254 -3.61 -22.51 -2.65
C ILE A 254 -4.02 -23.18 -1.34
N SER A 255 -5.20 -22.82 -0.84
CA SER A 255 -5.75 -23.44 0.38
C SER A 255 -6.12 -24.91 0.11
N ALA A 256 -6.32 -25.68 1.18
CA ALA A 256 -6.80 -27.06 1.08
C ALA A 256 -8.16 -27.19 0.36
N GLN A 257 -8.94 -26.09 0.33
CA GLN A 257 -10.24 -26.00 -0.37
C GLN A 257 -10.09 -25.53 -1.83
N GLY A 258 -8.85 -25.33 -2.33
CA GLY A 258 -8.58 -24.88 -3.68
C GLY A 258 -8.72 -23.36 -3.89
N SER A 259 -8.86 -22.57 -2.82
CA SER A 259 -8.91 -21.11 -2.92
C SER A 259 -7.50 -20.53 -3.13
N LEU A 260 -7.37 -19.65 -4.12
CA LEU A 260 -6.12 -18.97 -4.47
C LEU A 260 -6.00 -17.65 -3.73
N ALA A 261 -4.88 -17.45 -3.04
CA ALA A 261 -4.42 -16.14 -2.58
C ALA A 261 -3.19 -15.73 -3.39
N ILE A 262 -3.09 -14.46 -3.76
CA ILE A 262 -1.95 -13.88 -4.48
C ILE A 262 -1.60 -12.55 -3.83
N GLY A 263 -0.30 -12.26 -3.75
CA GLY A 263 0.22 -10.94 -3.41
C GLY A 263 1.31 -10.54 -4.40
N TYR A 264 1.49 -9.25 -4.58
CA TYR A 264 2.46 -8.66 -5.51
C TYR A 264 3.47 -7.79 -4.76
N GLY A 265 4.61 -7.57 -5.37
CA GLY A 265 5.62 -6.68 -4.83
C GLY A 265 6.60 -6.24 -5.90
N CYS A 266 6.87 -4.94 -5.92
CA CYS A 266 7.98 -4.36 -6.66
C CYS A 266 8.84 -3.55 -5.70
N ALA A 267 10.17 -3.66 -5.84
CA ALA A 267 11.13 -2.99 -4.99
C ALA A 267 12.46 -2.77 -5.74
N LEU A 268 13.43 -2.11 -5.09
CA LEU A 268 14.77 -1.92 -5.65
C LEU A 268 15.67 -3.16 -5.55
N SER A 269 15.20 -4.22 -4.87
CA SER A 269 15.85 -5.52 -4.81
C SER A 269 14.85 -6.66 -4.95
N ALA A 270 15.28 -7.79 -5.51
CA ALA A 270 14.44 -8.97 -5.66
C ALA A 270 13.96 -9.53 -4.29
N ASP A 271 14.81 -9.46 -3.28
CA ASP A 271 14.49 -9.91 -1.92
C ASP A 271 13.36 -9.07 -1.30
N GLU A 272 13.43 -7.74 -1.41
CA GLU A 272 12.38 -6.86 -0.90
C GLU A 272 11.09 -6.98 -1.72
N ALA A 273 11.19 -7.18 -3.04
CA ALA A 273 10.02 -7.44 -3.89
C ALA A 273 9.31 -8.75 -3.46
N ALA A 274 10.07 -9.82 -3.21
CA ALA A 274 9.54 -11.09 -2.72
C ALA A 274 8.88 -10.94 -1.34
N LEU A 275 9.53 -10.23 -0.40
CA LEU A 275 8.97 -9.99 0.93
C LEU A 275 7.68 -9.16 0.89
N LYS A 276 7.63 -8.14 0.01
CA LYS A 276 6.42 -7.34 -0.21
C LYS A 276 5.29 -8.21 -0.75
N ALA A 277 5.57 -9.04 -1.76
CA ALA A 277 4.60 -9.98 -2.33
C ALA A 277 4.07 -10.99 -1.28
N VAL A 278 4.95 -11.52 -0.42
CA VAL A 278 4.53 -12.44 0.67
C VAL A 278 3.67 -11.73 1.71
N ARG A 279 3.97 -10.48 2.06
CA ARG A 279 3.13 -9.72 3.00
C ARG A 279 1.73 -9.50 2.44
N GLU A 280 1.62 -9.13 1.18
CA GLU A 280 0.33 -8.98 0.51
C GLU A 280 -0.41 -10.32 0.37
N LEU A 281 0.31 -11.41 0.06
CA LEU A 281 -0.24 -12.77 0.10
C LEU A 281 -0.85 -13.10 1.46
N CYS A 282 -0.18 -12.79 2.57
CA CYS A 282 -0.71 -13.04 3.91
C CYS A 282 -2.00 -12.23 4.19
N GLN A 283 -2.11 -11.01 3.67
CA GLN A 283 -3.35 -10.24 3.75
C GLN A 283 -4.46 -10.90 2.93
N GLY A 284 -4.16 -11.39 1.73
CA GLY A 284 -5.10 -12.14 0.89
C GLY A 284 -5.59 -13.43 1.57
N GLU A 285 -4.68 -14.21 2.18
CA GLU A 285 -5.03 -15.41 2.95
C GLU A 285 -5.93 -15.08 4.14
N PHE A 286 -5.67 -13.96 4.81
CA PHE A 286 -6.51 -13.51 5.92
C PHE A 286 -7.92 -13.09 5.46
N ALA A 287 -8.01 -12.40 4.34
CA ALA A 287 -9.31 -12.08 3.73
C ALA A 287 -10.09 -13.36 3.41
N LEU A 288 -9.44 -14.37 2.81
CA LEU A 288 -10.02 -15.70 2.59
C LEU A 288 -10.52 -16.35 3.90
N HIS A 289 -9.73 -16.26 4.96
CA HIS A 289 -10.09 -16.80 6.25
C HIS A 289 -11.30 -16.10 6.85
N LEU A 290 -11.39 -14.78 6.79
CA LEU A 290 -12.54 -14.01 7.27
C LEU A 290 -13.82 -14.36 6.50
N GLU A 291 -13.74 -14.49 5.20
CA GLU A 291 -14.90 -14.82 4.36
C GLU A 291 -15.39 -16.25 4.57
N SER A 292 -14.48 -17.19 4.81
CA SER A 292 -14.89 -18.58 5.16
C SER A 292 -15.68 -18.65 6.46
N ARG A 293 -15.62 -17.60 7.30
CA ARG A 293 -16.34 -17.47 8.57
C ARG A 293 -17.56 -16.55 8.49
N ALA A 294 -17.70 -15.76 7.42
CA ALA A 294 -18.87 -14.93 7.20
C ALA A 294 -20.11 -15.80 6.92
N SER A 295 -21.27 -15.36 7.38
CA SER A 295 -22.53 -16.07 7.09
C SER A 295 -22.80 -16.05 5.58
N SER A 296 -23.47 -17.10 5.07
CA SER A 296 -23.71 -17.33 3.63
C SER A 296 -24.41 -16.18 2.88
N ALA A 297 -25.00 -15.21 3.57
CA ALA A 297 -25.63 -14.04 2.97
C ALA A 297 -24.61 -13.01 2.45
N ASP A 298 -23.40 -12.96 3.04
CA ASP A 298 -22.35 -11.99 2.72
C ASP A 298 -21.25 -12.57 1.79
N ALA A 299 -21.30 -13.86 1.46
CA ALA A 299 -20.23 -14.62 0.82
C ALA A 299 -20.11 -14.46 -0.71
N LYS A 300 -20.68 -13.43 -1.33
CA LYS A 300 -20.78 -13.32 -2.79
C LYS A 300 -19.50 -13.09 -3.61
N PRO A 301 -18.39 -12.49 -3.15
CA PRO A 301 -17.25 -12.20 -4.04
C PRO A 301 -16.30 -13.38 -4.31
N PHE A 302 -16.32 -14.43 -3.51
CA PHE A 302 -15.19 -15.38 -3.40
C PHE A 302 -15.20 -16.57 -4.34
N THR A 303 -16.36 -17.00 -4.79
CA THR A 303 -16.45 -18.04 -5.83
C THR A 303 -15.72 -17.66 -7.13
N SER A 304 -15.42 -16.37 -7.34
CA SER A 304 -14.67 -15.89 -8.50
C SER A 304 -13.15 -16.20 -8.41
N ARG A 305 -12.51 -16.08 -7.24
CA ARG A 305 -11.04 -16.30 -7.09
C ARG A 305 -10.66 -17.78 -7.16
N SER A 306 -11.44 -18.67 -6.57
CA SER A 306 -11.22 -20.12 -6.72
C SER A 306 -11.39 -20.60 -8.15
N ARG A 307 -12.39 -20.06 -8.86
CA ARG A 307 -12.58 -20.34 -10.30
C ARG A 307 -11.44 -19.78 -11.14
N MET A 308 -10.88 -18.65 -10.74
CA MET A 308 -9.80 -18.01 -11.47
C MET A 308 -8.53 -18.87 -11.55
N PHE A 309 -8.16 -19.60 -10.49
CA PHE A 309 -7.02 -20.49 -10.54
C PHE A 309 -7.23 -21.66 -11.49
N SER A 310 -8.36 -22.37 -11.38
CA SER A 310 -8.65 -23.52 -12.25
C SER A 310 -8.77 -23.14 -13.74
N GLN A 311 -9.24 -21.93 -14.02
CA GLN A 311 -9.40 -21.42 -15.39
C GLN A 311 -8.11 -20.84 -15.99
N ASN A 312 -7.12 -20.47 -15.16
CA ASN A 312 -5.89 -19.79 -15.54
C ASN A 312 -4.62 -20.49 -15.02
N ALA A 313 -4.66 -21.81 -14.86
CA ALA A 313 -3.50 -22.57 -14.41
C ALA A 313 -2.26 -22.40 -15.32
N ASP A 314 -2.47 -22.08 -16.60
CA ASP A 314 -1.44 -21.73 -17.56
C ASP A 314 -0.65 -20.46 -17.21
N LEU A 315 -1.25 -19.51 -16.49
CA LEU A 315 -0.55 -18.30 -16.01
C LEU A 315 0.61 -18.63 -15.06
N PHE A 316 0.54 -19.75 -14.35
CA PHE A 316 1.56 -20.18 -13.40
C PHE A 316 2.66 -21.03 -14.05
N GLN A 317 2.61 -21.25 -15.38
CA GLN A 317 3.70 -21.89 -16.11
C GLN A 317 4.89 -20.93 -16.22
N THR A 318 6.03 -21.34 -15.71
CA THR A 318 7.24 -20.53 -15.69
C THR A 318 8.09 -20.71 -16.94
N ALA A 319 8.85 -19.68 -17.31
CA ALA A 319 9.93 -19.74 -18.27
C ALA A 319 11.26 -20.12 -17.58
N HIS A 320 12.26 -20.52 -18.36
CA HIS A 320 13.64 -20.61 -17.87
C HIS A 320 14.16 -19.20 -17.52
N ASP A 321 15.03 -19.14 -16.52
CA ASP A 321 15.65 -17.89 -16.09
C ASP A 321 16.91 -17.60 -16.90
N ASP A 322 16.76 -16.89 -18.00
CA ASP A 322 17.87 -16.37 -18.83
C ASP A 322 18.27 -14.96 -18.47
N SER A 323 17.72 -14.40 -17.40
CA SER A 323 17.98 -13.00 -17.03
C SER A 323 19.34 -12.86 -16.37
N GLY A 324 20.14 -11.95 -16.93
CA GLY A 324 21.39 -11.49 -16.34
C GLY A 324 21.18 -10.74 -15.00
N PRO A 325 22.28 -10.28 -14.38
CA PRO A 325 22.23 -9.61 -13.09
C PRO A 325 21.32 -8.38 -13.13
N VAL A 326 20.44 -8.25 -12.13
CA VAL A 326 19.54 -7.10 -11.98
C VAL A 326 20.36 -5.86 -11.62
N ARG A 327 20.28 -4.81 -12.43
CA ARG A 327 20.86 -3.50 -12.09
C ARG A 327 20.17 -2.97 -10.83
N ARG A 328 20.95 -2.40 -9.92
CA ARG A 328 20.41 -1.79 -8.69
C ARG A 328 20.42 -0.27 -8.82
N HIS A 329 19.30 0.36 -8.57
CA HIS A 329 19.19 1.81 -8.39
C HIS A 329 19.05 2.10 -6.89
N LYS A 330 19.54 3.28 -6.46
CA LYS A 330 19.53 3.65 -5.04
C LYS A 330 18.56 4.79 -4.75
N ASP A 331 18.16 5.52 -5.79
CA ASP A 331 17.37 6.74 -5.67
C ASP A 331 16.34 6.87 -6.79
N LEU A 332 15.45 7.83 -6.62
CA LEU A 332 14.37 8.10 -7.55
C LEU A 332 14.87 8.55 -8.94
N PRO A 333 15.82 9.50 -9.07
CA PRO A 333 16.35 9.90 -10.38
C PRO A 333 16.97 8.73 -11.15
N GLY A 334 17.74 7.87 -10.47
CA GLY A 334 18.36 6.70 -11.10
C GLY A 334 17.33 5.71 -11.63
N LEU A 335 16.24 5.48 -10.91
CA LEU A 335 15.15 4.62 -11.37
C LEU A 335 14.38 5.27 -12.53
N CYS A 336 14.08 6.57 -12.46
CA CYS A 336 13.43 7.30 -13.56
C CYS A 336 14.24 7.26 -14.85
N ALA A 337 15.55 7.47 -14.76
CA ALA A 337 16.46 7.39 -15.91
C ALA A 337 16.49 5.98 -16.56
N ALA A 338 16.29 4.92 -15.76
CA ALA A 338 16.27 3.54 -16.26
C ALA A 338 14.98 3.16 -16.99
N LEU A 339 13.89 3.94 -16.83
CA LEU A 339 12.62 3.63 -17.49
C LEU A 339 12.63 3.96 -18.99
N ASP A 340 13.49 4.86 -19.46
CA ASP A 340 13.44 5.40 -20.83
C ASP A 340 12.03 5.91 -21.21
N ARG A 341 11.34 6.51 -20.23
CA ARG A 341 9.95 6.98 -20.34
C ARG A 341 9.79 8.28 -19.58
N ARG A 342 8.83 9.08 -19.99
CA ARG A 342 8.49 10.28 -19.25
C ARG A 342 7.83 9.91 -17.92
N VAL A 343 8.46 10.32 -16.83
CA VAL A 343 7.94 10.19 -15.48
C VAL A 343 7.63 11.57 -14.91
N ARG A 344 6.51 11.73 -14.26
CA ARG A 344 6.09 12.92 -13.53
C ARG A 344 5.44 12.52 -12.24
N PHE A 345 5.49 13.41 -11.27
CA PHE A 345 4.86 13.22 -9.97
C PHE A 345 3.92 14.37 -9.65
N ALA A 346 2.88 14.10 -8.86
CA ALA A 346 2.09 15.12 -8.21
C ALA A 346 2.21 14.96 -6.70
N ASP A 347 2.45 16.06 -5.99
CA ASP A 347 2.38 16.08 -4.54
C ASP A 347 0.90 16.16 -4.11
N LEU A 348 0.42 15.13 -3.45
CA LEU A 348 -0.95 15.02 -2.95
C LEU A 348 -1.02 15.18 -1.44
N SER A 349 0.05 15.58 -0.78
CA SER A 349 0.08 15.86 0.64
C SER A 349 -0.94 16.95 1.00
N LEU A 350 -1.74 16.72 2.03
CA LEU A 350 -2.85 17.62 2.39
C LEU A 350 -2.38 18.89 3.10
N SER A 351 -1.21 18.83 3.74
CA SER A 351 -0.50 19.94 4.39
C SER A 351 0.93 19.49 4.71
N GLU A 352 1.80 20.41 5.11
CA GLU A 352 3.16 20.10 5.57
C GLU A 352 3.20 19.13 6.76
N ASP A 353 2.18 19.20 7.62
CA ASP A 353 2.03 18.34 8.80
C ASP A 353 1.27 17.02 8.53
N SER A 354 0.79 16.81 7.30
CA SER A 354 0.15 15.56 6.91
C SER A 354 1.19 14.48 6.56
N VAL A 355 0.73 13.24 6.43
CA VAL A 355 1.51 12.17 5.82
C VAL A 355 1.78 12.54 4.36
N PRO A 356 3.04 12.56 3.91
CA PRO A 356 3.36 12.81 2.51
C PRO A 356 2.75 11.74 1.61
N VAL A 357 2.07 12.19 0.54
CA VAL A 357 1.48 11.30 -0.47
C VAL A 357 1.86 11.82 -1.85
N ALA A 358 2.32 10.94 -2.73
CA ALA A 358 2.61 11.26 -4.11
C ALA A 358 1.75 10.42 -5.07
N CYS A 359 1.51 10.97 -6.25
CA CYS A 359 1.01 10.23 -7.40
C CYS A 359 2.08 10.21 -8.49
N ALA A 360 2.44 9.03 -8.99
CA ALA A 360 3.34 8.86 -10.12
C ALA A 360 2.54 8.71 -11.42
N LEU A 361 2.98 9.40 -12.46
CA LEU A 361 2.45 9.36 -13.81
C LEU A 361 3.56 8.89 -14.74
N VAL A 362 3.37 7.76 -15.40
CA VAL A 362 4.39 7.15 -16.26
C VAL A 362 3.79 6.83 -17.61
N ASP A 363 4.33 7.46 -18.66
CA ASP A 363 3.83 7.25 -20.02
C ASP A 363 4.05 5.80 -20.48
N GLY A 364 3.03 5.20 -21.07
CA GLY A 364 3.10 3.90 -21.73
C GLY A 364 3.25 2.68 -20.80
N LEU A 365 3.09 2.83 -19.47
CA LEU A 365 2.90 1.68 -18.61
C LEU A 365 1.46 1.18 -18.69
N ARG A 366 1.32 -0.14 -18.69
CA ARG A 366 0.00 -0.79 -18.66
C ARG A 366 -0.52 -0.81 -17.23
N ASP A 367 -1.81 -0.58 -17.09
CA ASP A 367 -2.51 -0.73 -15.82
C ASP A 367 -3.50 -1.90 -15.93
N ILE A 368 -3.59 -2.68 -14.87
CA ILE A 368 -4.52 -3.83 -14.80
C ILE A 368 -5.97 -3.35 -14.91
N ALA A 369 -6.31 -2.23 -14.31
CA ALA A 369 -7.68 -1.72 -14.29
C ALA A 369 -8.21 -1.25 -15.66
N GLY A 370 -7.34 -0.92 -16.61
CA GLY A 370 -7.73 -0.47 -17.96
C GLY A 370 -8.06 -1.61 -18.93
N GLU A 371 -7.71 -2.85 -18.59
CA GLU A 371 -7.82 -4.01 -19.48
C GLU A 371 -9.01 -4.93 -19.14
N PHE A 372 -9.58 -4.79 -17.95
CA PHE A 372 -10.81 -5.48 -17.57
C PHE A 372 -12.01 -4.56 -17.86
N GLY A 373 -12.84 -4.92 -18.83
CA GLY A 373 -14.08 -4.21 -19.14
C GLY A 373 -15.03 -4.15 -17.94
N PRO A 374 -16.06 -3.29 -17.97
CA PRO A 374 -17.01 -3.15 -16.87
C PRO A 374 -17.67 -4.52 -16.58
N GLY A 375 -17.40 -5.06 -15.40
CA GLY A 375 -17.88 -6.38 -14.95
C GLY A 375 -16.81 -7.46 -14.83
N GLN A 376 -15.58 -7.24 -15.31
CA GLN A 376 -14.46 -8.12 -15.03
C GLN A 376 -13.64 -7.53 -13.89
N THR A 377 -13.83 -8.04 -12.70
CA THR A 377 -12.95 -7.75 -11.56
C THR A 377 -11.61 -8.42 -11.83
N GLY A 378 -10.60 -7.62 -12.12
CA GLY A 378 -9.22 -8.09 -12.09
C GLY A 378 -8.89 -8.69 -10.70
N PRO A 379 -7.86 -9.51 -10.61
CA PRO A 379 -7.42 -10.04 -9.33
C PRO A 379 -6.82 -8.90 -8.49
N LEU A 380 -7.60 -8.40 -7.58
CA LEU A 380 -7.13 -7.59 -6.44
C LEU A 380 -6.76 -8.51 -5.31
#